data_7ee8ffc1e9e7a8d30e5ac178ae2595fa
#
_entry.id   7ee8ffc1e9e7a8d30e5ac178ae2595fa
#
_cell.length_a   1.000
_cell.length_b   1.000
_cell.length_c   1.000
_cell.angle_alpha   90.00
_cell.angle_beta   90.00
_cell.angle_gamma   90.00
#
_symmetry.space_group_name_H-M   'P 1'
#
loop_
_entity.id
_entity.type
_entity.pdbx_description
1 polymer ?
#
loop_
_entity_poly.entity_id
_entity_poly.type
_entity_poly.pdbx_seq_one_letter_code
_entity_poly.pdbx_strand_id
1 'polypeptide(L)' 'MRLDKFLKVSRLIKRRTVANEACDNGRISVNGRVLKASYDVKVGDKIEISMGTRTVAVEVLEVSDNVRKDDAAGMYKAV' A
#
# COMPACT_ATOMS: atom_id res chain seq x y z
N MET A 1 -4.45 -9.89 2.81
CA MET A 1 -4.04 -9.43 1.45
C MET A 1 -2.58 -9.06 1.45
N ARG A 2 -1.83 -9.47 0.45
CA ARG A 2 -0.42 -9.10 0.32
C ARG A 2 -0.27 -7.59 0.14
N LEU A 3 0.81 -7.05 0.68
CA LEU A 3 1.10 -5.62 0.61
C LEU A 3 1.19 -5.11 -0.83
N ASP A 4 1.89 -5.83 -1.71
CA ASP A 4 2.00 -5.45 -3.12
C ASP A 4 0.63 -5.43 -3.81
N LYS A 5 -0.23 -6.39 -3.51
CA LYS A 5 -1.58 -6.43 -4.05
C LYS A 5 -2.43 -5.27 -3.52
N PHE A 6 -2.35 -4.98 -2.22
CA PHE A 6 -3.07 -3.86 -1.62
C PHE A 6 -2.71 -2.54 -2.30
N LEU A 7 -1.41 -2.30 -2.51
CA LEU A 7 -0.93 -1.08 -3.16
C LEU A 7 -1.49 -0.93 -4.57
N LYS A 8 -1.65 -2.04 -5.28
CA LYS A 8 -2.21 -2.03 -6.63
C LYS A 8 -3.74 -1.85 -6.62
N VAL A 9 -4.49 -2.62 -5.83
CA VAL A 9 -5.96 -2.52 -5.82
C VAL A 9 -6.45 -1.21 -5.25
N SER A 10 -5.74 -0.62 -4.28
CA SER A 10 -6.05 0.71 -3.75
C SER A 10 -5.66 1.83 -4.70
N ARG A 11 -4.95 1.51 -5.78
CA ARG A 11 -4.45 2.44 -6.79
C ARG A 11 -3.41 3.43 -6.28
N LEU A 12 -2.82 3.16 -5.12
CA LEU A 12 -1.65 3.91 -4.65
C LEU A 12 -0.47 3.72 -5.61
N ILE A 13 -0.34 2.53 -6.17
CA ILE A 13 0.64 2.21 -7.21
C ILE A 13 -0.12 1.51 -8.35
N LYS A 14 0.10 1.96 -9.57
CA LYS A 14 -0.67 1.48 -10.74
C LYS A 14 -0.42 0.03 -11.10
N ARG A 15 0.80 -0.46 -10.90
CA ARG A 15 1.20 -1.80 -11.32
C ARG A 15 1.71 -2.60 -10.13
N ARG A 16 1.26 -3.86 -10.03
CA ARG A 16 1.69 -4.74 -8.95
C ARG A 16 3.19 -5.04 -8.98
N THR A 17 3.77 -5.16 -10.19
CA THR A 17 5.21 -5.35 -10.33
C THR A 17 6.01 -4.18 -9.75
N VAL A 18 5.54 -2.96 -9.98
CA VAL A 18 6.16 -1.74 -9.41
C VAL A 18 6.01 -1.75 -7.89
N ALA A 19 4.85 -2.14 -7.38
CA ALA A 19 4.62 -2.25 -5.93
C ALA A 19 5.56 -3.28 -5.30
N ASN A 20 5.72 -4.42 -5.95
CA ASN A 20 6.62 -5.48 -5.48
C ASN A 20 8.07 -4.98 -5.42
N GLU A 21 8.53 -4.33 -6.48
CA GLU A 21 9.88 -3.75 -6.55
C GLU A 21 10.08 -2.68 -5.48
N ALA A 22 9.08 -1.84 -5.24
CA ALA A 22 9.16 -0.80 -4.22
C ALA A 22 9.35 -1.42 -2.83
N CYS A 23 8.64 -2.51 -2.54
CA CYS A 23 8.81 -3.25 -1.29
C CYS A 23 10.22 -3.83 -1.18
N ASP A 24 10.72 -4.47 -2.26
CA ASP A 24 12.04 -5.07 -2.28
C ASP A 24 13.16 -4.03 -2.13
N ASN A 25 12.92 -2.81 -2.61
CA ASN A 25 13.88 -1.72 -2.51
C ASN A 25 13.79 -0.93 -1.20
N GLY A 26 12.96 -1.38 -0.26
CA GLY A 26 12.83 -0.74 1.04
C GLY A 26 12.11 0.59 1.01
N ARG A 27 11.32 0.86 -0.02
CA ARG A 27 10.57 2.11 -0.17
C ARG A 27 9.21 2.11 0.52
N ILE A 28 8.76 0.94 0.96
CA ILE A 28 7.47 0.78 1.61
C ILE A 28 7.69 0.34 3.04
N SER A 29 7.14 1.10 3.99
CA SER A 29 7.14 0.70 5.40
C SER A 29 5.71 0.63 5.91
N VAL A 30 5.48 -0.22 6.89
CA VAL A 30 4.19 -0.39 7.55
C VAL A 30 4.42 -0.28 9.04
N ASN A 31 3.72 0.64 9.68
CA ASN A 31 3.85 0.89 11.11
C ASN A 31 5.32 1.16 11.53
N GLY A 32 6.05 1.85 10.66
CA GLY A 32 7.45 2.22 10.91
C GLY A 32 8.49 1.16 10.56
N ARG A 33 8.08 0.05 9.94
CA ARG A 33 9.01 -1.04 9.57
C ARG A 33 8.97 -1.28 8.06
N VAL A 34 10.14 -1.45 7.46
CA VAL A 34 10.24 -1.90 6.08
C VAL A 34 9.84 -3.36 6.03
N LEU A 35 8.80 -3.67 5.27
CA LEU A 35 8.25 -5.02 5.17
C LEU A 35 8.28 -5.51 3.73
N LYS A 36 8.23 -6.84 3.59
CA LYS A 36 8.24 -7.48 2.27
C LYS A 36 6.90 -7.34 1.57
N ALA A 37 6.91 -7.49 0.25
CA ALA A 37 5.70 -7.47 -0.58
C ALA A 37 4.65 -8.50 -0.13
N SER A 38 5.08 -9.59 0.47
CA SER A 38 4.20 -10.65 0.96
C SER A 38 3.53 -10.37 2.30
N TYR A 39 3.86 -9.25 2.95
CA TYR A 39 3.25 -8.89 4.23
C TYR A 39 1.73 -8.85 4.11
N ASP A 40 1.03 -9.40 5.10
CA ASP A 40 -0.44 -9.45 5.13
C ASP A 40 -0.99 -8.16 5.74
N VAL A 41 -1.50 -7.28 4.88
CA VAL A 41 -2.04 -5.97 5.27
C VAL A 41 -3.33 -6.12 6.05
N LYS A 42 -3.48 -5.33 7.11
CA LYS A 42 -4.65 -5.33 7.98
C LYS A 42 -5.21 -3.92 8.13
N VAL A 43 -6.50 -3.83 8.39
CA VAL A 43 -7.17 -2.57 8.72
C VAL A 43 -6.45 -1.92 9.91
N GLY A 44 -6.20 -0.63 9.81
CA GLY A 44 -5.47 0.13 10.83
C GLY A 44 -3.97 0.24 10.58
N ASP A 45 -3.41 -0.54 9.64
CA ASP A 45 -1.99 -0.42 9.29
C ASP A 45 -1.71 0.95 8.68
N LYS A 46 -0.59 1.54 9.08
CA LYS A 46 -0.12 2.80 8.51
C LYS A 46 1.01 2.51 7.54
N ILE A 47 0.75 2.75 6.26
CA ILE A 47 1.70 2.47 5.18
C ILE A 47 2.35 3.77 4.74
N GLU A 48 3.67 3.78 4.68
CA GLU A 48 4.44 4.89 4.13
C GLU A 48 5.10 4.46 2.83
N ILE A 49 4.92 5.27 1.79
CA ILE A 49 5.48 5.02 0.46
C ILE A 49 6.47 6.13 0.15
N SER A 50 7.73 5.78 0.00
CA SER A 50 8.77 6.73 -0.38
C SER A 50 8.84 6.81 -1.90
N MET A 51 8.55 7.99 -2.45
CA MET A 51 8.50 8.23 -3.89
C MET A 51 9.47 9.37 -4.24
N GLY A 52 10.74 9.01 -4.45
CA GLY A 52 11.77 10.02 -4.71
C GLY A 52 11.95 10.94 -3.50
N THR A 53 11.65 12.23 -3.67
CA THR A 53 11.75 13.22 -2.59
C THR A 53 10.47 13.33 -1.76
N ARG A 54 9.43 12.58 -2.13
CA ARG A 54 8.12 12.65 -1.47
C ARG A 54 7.84 11.37 -0.69
N THR A 55 7.18 11.52 0.45
CA THR A 55 6.67 10.38 1.22
C THR A 55 5.17 10.53 1.34
N VAL A 56 4.45 9.48 0.95
CA VAL A 56 3.00 9.40 1.11
C VAL A 56 2.70 8.45 2.25
N ALA A 57 1.94 8.92 3.23
CA ALA A 57 1.53 8.10 4.37
C ALA A 57 0.01 7.93 4.38
N VAL A 58 -0.45 6.69 4.51
CA VAL A 58 -1.88 6.38 4.51
C VAL A 58 -2.19 5.36 5.61
N GLU A 59 -3.42 5.41 6.09
CA GLU A 59 -3.94 4.41 7.01
C GLU A 59 -4.92 3.50 6.27
N VAL A 60 -4.79 2.20 6.44
CA VAL A 60 -5.68 1.21 5.80
C VAL A 60 -7.05 1.22 6.47
N LEU A 61 -8.08 1.46 5.68
CA LEU A 61 -9.48 1.47 6.15
C LEU A 61 -10.21 0.20 5.79
N GLU A 62 -9.88 -0.40 4.65
CA GLU A 62 -10.54 -1.60 4.16
C GLU A 62 -9.56 -2.47 3.39
N VAL A 63 -9.69 -3.77 3.53
CA VAL A 63 -8.92 -4.76 2.78
C VAL A 63 -9.91 -5.58 1.98
N SER A 64 -9.91 -5.42 0.64
CA SER A 64 -10.84 -6.11 -0.25
C SER A 64 -10.18 -6.43 -1.58
N ASP A 65 -10.40 -7.66 -2.07
CA ASP A 65 -9.87 -8.12 -3.36
C ASP A 65 -10.64 -7.57 -4.55
N ASN A 66 -11.92 -7.25 -4.36
CA ASN A 66 -12.83 -6.87 -5.44
C ASN A 66 -13.31 -5.43 -5.29
N VAL A 67 -12.37 -4.51 -5.49
CA VAL A 67 -12.67 -3.09 -5.36
C VAL A 67 -12.83 -2.46 -6.75
N ARG A 68 -13.96 -1.79 -6.95
CA ARG A 68 -14.19 -1.03 -8.17
C ARG A 68 -13.28 0.20 -8.17
N LYS A 69 -13.00 0.71 -9.37
CA LYS A 69 -12.16 1.90 -9.55
C LYS A 69 -12.61 3.06 -8.66
N ASP A 70 -13.91 3.28 -8.55
CA ASP A 70 -14.48 4.39 -7.79
C ASP A 70 -14.37 4.19 -6.28
N ASP A 71 -14.23 2.94 -5.83
CA ASP A 71 -14.16 2.58 -4.42
C ASP A 71 -12.73 2.44 -3.89
N ALA A 72 -11.74 2.45 -4.79
CA ALA A 72 -10.34 2.22 -4.40
C ALA A 72 -9.86 3.26 -3.39
N ALA A 73 -10.25 4.51 -3.54
CA ALA A 73 -9.87 5.60 -2.63
C ALA A 73 -10.45 5.43 -1.22
N GLY A 74 -11.52 4.62 -1.08
CA GLY A 74 -12.12 4.33 0.22
C GLY A 74 -11.37 3.27 1.03
N MET A 75 -10.34 2.65 0.45
CA MET A 75 -9.54 1.64 1.14
C MET A 75 -8.50 2.24 2.08
N TYR A 76 -8.23 3.53 1.98
CA TYR A 76 -7.24 4.21 2.80
C TYR A 76 -7.60 5.67 2.98
N LYS A 77 -6.96 6.29 3.96
CA LYS A 77 -7.00 7.75 4.14
C LYS A 77 -5.59 8.29 4.35
N ALA A 78 -5.36 9.51 3.92
CA ALA A 78 -4.08 10.19 4.18
C ALA A 78 -3.93 10.47 5.67
N VAL A 79 -2.72 10.31 6.17
CA VAL A 79 -2.40 10.61 7.56
C VAL A 79 -1.26 11.61 7.67
#